data_4cbc2dba5d16d0cef11ff668a7ebb424
#
_entry.id   4cbc2dba5d16d0cef11ff668a7ebb424
#
_cell.length_a   1.000
_cell.length_b   1.000
_cell.length_c   1.000
_cell.angle_alpha   90.00
_cell.angle_beta   90.00
_cell.angle_gamma   90.00
#
_symmetry.space_group_name_H-M   'P 1'
#
loop_
_entity.id
_entity.type
_entity.pdbx_description
1 polymer ?
#
loop_
_entity_poly.entity_id
_entity_poly.type
_entity_poly.pdbx_seq_one_letter_code
_entity_poly.pdbx_strand_id
1 'polypeptide(L)'
;MSSALFLILGVVLAGMIIASVTQLRSPQLRIAGMGLALIVLMACFTLASFRYVGEDKIGIVTKNIGFTSLPPGKIIATAGEKGPQAKILPPGWHPWYWPFIYDIEYSEVNEIPAGSVAILNAADGQPLPRDTAYAPEWEEKDERLMAQDAEFFLGEGSGYKGPQTSVLKPGSYRINPRLFELEIVPVTTIEKATVGVVKSNVGERSTREEIEAEGITSRHLVNKGDRGIWREPLLEGQYYLNTKAYEITKVSTKKHIVLYTSQQAARGGGGDEEREIMVRTSDGFTFPVDVRIEFEIKPEDAPLLVATVGDDQDGLRSVMNSAVRAIFRNNAEGVKALDYVKQRSHQESQSLEMLKNEMDKIGVTITGVRIGDVGNEETLGNLLKTQTDREIALQEQDTFKEQQRAAEQKKQLSKTEQEAEEEKRLATAAYAVQIAEKDKEKQVIAAEAEAQAVQIKAEAQASAYKQIAEQIGSGNYDLL
;
A
#
# COMPACT_ATOMS: atom_id res chain seq x y z
N MET A 1 12.64 2.02 42.35
CA MET A 1 13.69 1.48 43.27
C MET A 1 13.99 0.06 42.79
N SER A 2 15.25 -0.34 42.68
CA SER A 2 15.57 -1.70 42.26
C SER A 2 15.17 -2.70 43.37
N SER A 3 14.56 -3.81 42.98
CA SER A 3 14.16 -4.90 43.88
C SER A 3 15.34 -5.43 44.72
N ALA A 4 16.55 -5.35 44.19
CA ALA A 4 17.78 -5.66 44.89
C ALA A 4 17.98 -4.78 46.14
N LEU A 5 17.55 -3.51 46.09
CA LEU A 5 17.67 -2.59 47.16
C LEU A 5 16.77 -2.99 48.35
N PHE A 6 15.57 -3.51 48.10
CA PHE A 6 14.71 -4.05 49.16
C PHE A 6 15.27 -5.30 49.81
N LEU A 7 15.91 -6.17 49.04
CA LEU A 7 16.59 -7.36 49.57
C LEU A 7 17.79 -6.97 50.45
N ILE A 8 18.63 -6.07 49.97
CA ILE A 8 19.77 -5.55 50.74
C ILE A 8 19.30 -4.85 51.99
N LEU A 9 18.28 -3.98 51.88
CA LEU A 9 17.72 -3.28 53.04
C LEU A 9 17.16 -4.26 54.07
N GLY A 10 16.43 -5.31 53.62
CA GLY A 10 15.90 -6.34 54.47
C GLY A 10 16.96 -7.11 55.24
N VAL A 11 18.03 -7.48 54.58
CA VAL A 11 19.19 -8.18 55.20
C VAL A 11 19.90 -7.26 56.21
N VAL A 12 20.10 -5.98 55.84
CA VAL A 12 20.75 -5.01 56.74
C VAL A 12 19.90 -4.72 57.98
N LEU A 13 18.60 -4.47 57.80
CA LEU A 13 17.68 -4.23 58.92
C LEU A 13 17.52 -5.43 59.83
N ALA A 14 17.38 -6.62 59.27
CA ALA A 14 17.30 -7.85 60.03
C ALA A 14 18.61 -8.11 60.80
N GLY A 15 19.74 -7.85 60.14
CA GLY A 15 21.08 -7.94 60.79
C GLY A 15 21.24 -6.97 61.95
N MET A 16 20.81 -5.70 61.79
CA MET A 16 20.83 -4.70 62.88
C MET A 16 19.92 -5.14 64.04
N ILE A 17 18.74 -5.65 63.79
CA ILE A 17 17.80 -6.14 64.81
C ILE A 17 18.45 -7.32 65.55
N ILE A 18 19.02 -8.31 64.85
CA ILE A 18 19.67 -9.45 65.44
C ILE A 18 20.85 -9.02 66.29
N ALA A 19 21.70 -8.12 65.80
CA ALA A 19 22.84 -7.59 66.56
C ALA A 19 22.40 -6.87 67.85
N SER A 20 21.32 -6.08 67.80
CA SER A 20 20.78 -5.39 68.98
C SER A 20 20.16 -6.36 69.98
N VAL A 21 19.48 -7.37 69.50
CA VAL A 21 18.76 -8.37 70.31
C VAL A 21 19.73 -9.36 71.03
N THR A 22 20.89 -9.64 70.42
CA THR A 22 21.90 -10.50 71.06
C THR A 22 22.50 -9.90 72.32
N GLN A 23 22.41 -8.55 72.50
CA GLN A 23 22.89 -7.86 73.69
C GLN A 23 21.87 -7.81 74.86
N LEU A 24 20.62 -8.21 74.64
CA LEU A 24 19.57 -8.24 75.65
C LEU A 24 19.78 -9.37 76.65
N ARG A 25 19.53 -9.13 77.96
CA ARG A 25 19.70 -10.13 79.04
C ARG A 25 18.56 -11.14 79.15
N SER A 26 17.35 -10.82 78.70
CA SER A 26 16.18 -11.69 78.81
C SER A 26 16.01 -12.63 77.62
N PRO A 27 15.83 -13.94 77.79
CA PRO A 27 15.67 -14.91 76.70
C PRO A 27 14.35 -14.68 75.91
N GLN A 28 13.27 -14.23 76.61
CA GLN A 28 11.98 -13.98 75.95
C GLN A 28 12.06 -12.79 74.97
N LEU A 29 12.78 -11.72 75.32
CA LEU A 29 13.02 -10.57 74.42
C LEU A 29 13.92 -10.94 73.25
N ARG A 30 14.86 -11.88 73.41
CA ARG A 30 15.69 -12.41 72.30
C ARG A 30 14.83 -13.15 71.29
N ILE A 31 13.92 -14.03 71.75
CA ILE A 31 13.03 -14.77 70.86
C ILE A 31 12.09 -13.83 70.13
N ALA A 32 11.49 -12.87 70.84
CA ALA A 32 10.60 -11.86 70.23
C ALA A 32 11.34 -10.98 69.19
N GLY A 33 12.57 -10.57 69.47
CA GLY A 33 13.38 -9.81 68.53
C GLY A 33 13.86 -10.60 67.30
N MET A 34 14.20 -11.89 67.48
CA MET A 34 14.45 -12.81 66.31
C MET A 34 13.21 -12.97 65.45
N GLY A 35 12.03 -13.09 66.08
CA GLY A 35 10.75 -13.15 65.37
C GLY A 35 10.49 -11.87 64.57
N LEU A 36 10.77 -10.69 65.16
CA LEU A 36 10.65 -9.41 64.47
C LEU A 36 11.62 -9.30 63.30
N ALA A 37 12.89 -9.73 63.46
CA ALA A 37 13.87 -9.73 62.37
C ALA A 37 13.42 -10.62 61.21
N LEU A 38 12.85 -11.79 61.51
CA LEU A 38 12.28 -12.70 60.49
C LEU A 38 11.09 -12.09 59.76
N ILE A 39 10.19 -11.39 60.49
CA ILE A 39 9.03 -10.68 59.93
C ILE A 39 9.51 -9.56 58.99
N VAL A 40 10.48 -8.77 59.40
CA VAL A 40 11.06 -7.68 58.58
C VAL A 40 11.71 -8.24 57.34
N LEU A 41 12.46 -9.32 57.48
CA LEU A 41 13.11 -9.98 56.36
C LEU A 41 12.07 -10.55 55.36
N MET A 42 11.03 -11.18 55.87
CA MET A 42 9.91 -11.68 55.07
C MET A 42 9.15 -10.55 54.36
N ALA A 43 8.90 -9.45 55.07
CA ALA A 43 8.24 -8.28 54.49
C ALA A 43 9.09 -7.64 53.37
N CYS A 44 10.38 -7.47 53.60
CA CYS A 44 11.28 -6.95 52.57
C CYS A 44 11.42 -7.92 51.37
N PHE A 45 11.42 -9.23 51.62
CA PHE A 45 11.43 -10.26 50.60
C PHE A 45 10.15 -10.23 49.74
N THR A 46 8.98 -10.10 50.36
CA THR A 46 7.71 -9.96 49.62
C THR A 46 7.65 -8.65 48.86
N LEU A 47 8.08 -7.53 49.45
CA LEU A 47 8.17 -6.23 48.75
C LEU A 47 9.12 -6.25 47.56
N ALA A 48 10.21 -7.02 47.64
CA ALA A 48 11.14 -7.20 46.52
C ALA A 48 10.52 -7.92 45.30
N SER A 49 9.42 -8.66 45.52
CA SER A 49 8.70 -9.34 44.46
C SER A 49 7.78 -8.43 43.65
N PHE A 50 7.46 -7.23 44.15
CA PHE A 50 6.59 -6.32 43.46
C PHE A 50 7.31 -5.63 42.30
N ARG A 51 6.63 -5.59 41.18
CA ARG A 51 7.07 -4.88 39.98
C ARG A 51 6.02 -3.86 39.58
N TYR A 52 6.48 -2.69 39.18
CA TYR A 52 5.63 -1.65 38.64
C TYR A 52 5.93 -1.46 37.16
N VAL A 53 4.89 -1.50 36.34
CA VAL A 53 4.94 -1.21 34.91
C VAL A 53 4.23 0.12 34.67
N GLY A 54 4.90 1.06 34.03
CA GLY A 54 4.33 2.37 33.68
C GLY A 54 3.22 2.25 32.64
N GLU A 55 2.43 3.31 32.48
CA GLU A 55 1.28 3.33 31.56
C GLU A 55 1.68 3.14 30.10
N ASP A 56 2.82 3.69 29.72
CA ASP A 56 3.37 3.64 28.34
C ASP A 56 4.27 2.43 28.10
N LYS A 57 4.32 1.50 29.04
CA LYS A 57 5.24 0.35 28.98
C LYS A 57 4.51 -0.98 29.16
N ILE A 58 5.19 -2.00 28.70
CA ILE A 58 4.87 -3.40 28.96
C ILE A 58 6.04 -4.06 29.66
N GLY A 59 5.77 -5.01 30.54
CA GLY A 59 6.81 -5.82 31.16
C GLY A 59 6.93 -7.14 30.44
N ILE A 60 8.11 -7.42 29.89
CA ILE A 60 8.47 -8.67 29.25
C ILE A 60 9.11 -9.58 30.30
N VAL A 61 8.49 -10.72 30.56
CA VAL A 61 8.90 -11.62 31.61
C VAL A 61 9.75 -12.75 31.03
N THR A 62 10.96 -12.93 31.59
CA THR A 62 11.79 -14.10 31.35
C THR A 62 11.95 -14.87 32.64
N LYS A 63 11.60 -16.15 32.65
CA LYS A 63 11.75 -17.04 33.80
C LYS A 63 13.07 -17.77 33.72
N ASN A 64 13.99 -17.46 34.66
CA ASN A 64 15.34 -18.00 34.67
C ASN A 64 15.40 -19.35 35.44
N ILE A 65 14.58 -19.52 36.47
CA ILE A 65 14.57 -20.71 37.33
C ILE A 65 13.21 -21.40 37.28
N GLY A 66 13.19 -22.67 36.99
CA GLY A 66 11.97 -23.49 36.94
C GLY A 66 12.34 -24.98 36.77
N PHE A 67 11.38 -25.86 36.95
CA PHE A 67 11.58 -27.31 36.86
C PHE A 67 11.41 -27.81 35.41
N THR A 68 10.64 -27.12 34.59
CA THR A 68 10.32 -27.50 33.22
C THR A 68 11.09 -26.64 32.26
N SER A 69 11.73 -27.25 31.26
CA SER A 69 12.39 -26.56 30.15
C SER A 69 11.47 -26.50 28.96
N LEU A 70 11.70 -25.50 28.09
CA LEU A 70 10.98 -25.37 26.82
C LEU A 70 11.13 -26.65 25.97
N PRO A 71 10.09 -27.11 25.31
CA PRO A 71 10.18 -28.17 24.31
C PRO A 71 11.09 -27.77 23.15
N PRO A 72 11.76 -28.76 22.51
CA PRO A 72 12.59 -28.45 21.32
C PRO A 72 11.77 -27.73 20.23
N GLY A 73 12.34 -26.66 19.69
CA GLY A 73 11.72 -25.87 18.62
C GLY A 73 10.80 -24.73 19.08
N LYS A 74 10.45 -24.65 20.36
CA LYS A 74 9.72 -23.52 20.95
C LYS A 74 10.68 -22.49 21.53
N ILE A 75 10.32 -21.22 21.41
CA ILE A 75 11.09 -20.09 21.91
C ILE A 75 10.40 -19.44 23.11
N ILE A 76 9.05 -19.52 23.15
CA ILE A 76 8.21 -18.84 24.13
C ILE A 76 7.48 -19.86 25.02
N ALA A 77 7.50 -19.63 26.31
CA ALA A 77 6.87 -20.44 27.32
C ALA A 77 5.42 -20.01 27.55
N THR A 78 4.49 -20.96 27.47
CA THR A 78 3.06 -20.74 27.68
C THR A 78 2.56 -21.34 29.00
N ALA A 79 3.21 -22.40 29.51
CA ALA A 79 2.81 -23.15 30.70
C ALA A 79 3.78 -22.95 31.88
N GLY A 80 4.53 -21.86 31.89
CA GLY A 80 5.44 -21.52 32.98
C GLY A 80 6.80 -22.22 32.94
N GLU A 81 7.20 -22.75 31.80
CA GLU A 81 8.55 -23.27 31.56
C GLU A 81 9.61 -22.18 31.72
N LYS A 82 10.90 -22.56 31.75
CA LYS A 82 12.01 -21.61 31.70
C LYS A 82 12.06 -20.92 30.34
N GLY A 83 12.42 -19.64 30.33
CA GLY A 83 12.58 -18.84 29.14
C GLY A 83 11.64 -17.65 29.09
N PRO A 84 11.60 -16.95 27.95
CA PRO A 84 10.67 -15.84 27.71
C PRO A 84 9.22 -16.33 27.85
N GLN A 85 8.42 -15.61 28.62
CA GLN A 85 7.02 -15.97 28.85
C GLN A 85 6.13 -15.33 27.79
N ALA A 86 5.08 -16.03 27.36
CA ALA A 86 4.07 -15.50 26.45
C ALA A 86 3.35 -14.30 27.08
N LYS A 87 3.01 -14.42 28.36
CA LYS A 87 2.31 -13.40 29.11
C LYS A 87 3.18 -12.18 29.36
N ILE A 88 2.71 -11.03 28.93
CA ILE A 88 3.29 -9.72 29.25
C ILE A 88 2.62 -9.13 30.47
N LEU A 89 3.32 -8.25 31.17
CA LEU A 89 2.74 -7.49 32.29
C LEU A 89 2.15 -6.19 31.77
N PRO A 90 0.84 -5.99 31.92
CA PRO A 90 0.20 -4.71 31.60
C PRO A 90 0.63 -3.62 32.63
N PRO A 91 0.28 -2.35 32.37
CA PRO A 91 0.51 -1.27 33.35
C PRO A 91 -0.07 -1.57 34.72
N GLY A 92 0.66 -1.21 35.76
CA GLY A 92 0.24 -1.40 37.14
C GLY A 92 1.25 -2.14 38.04
N TRP A 93 0.77 -2.56 39.20
CA TRP A 93 1.57 -3.28 40.17
C TRP A 93 1.38 -4.78 40.04
N HIS A 94 2.50 -5.50 39.93
CA HIS A 94 2.51 -6.96 39.75
C HIS A 94 3.29 -7.59 40.93
N PRO A 95 2.64 -8.31 41.83
CA PRO A 95 3.28 -9.07 42.90
C PRO A 95 3.85 -10.40 42.42
N TRP A 96 4.71 -11.02 43.22
CA TRP A 96 5.24 -12.39 43.05
C TRP A 96 6.30 -12.57 41.94
N TYR A 97 6.89 -11.48 41.44
CA TYR A 97 7.99 -11.52 40.47
C TYR A 97 9.35 -11.33 41.15
N TRP A 98 9.84 -12.37 41.81
CA TRP A 98 11.14 -12.33 42.48
C TRP A 98 12.31 -12.17 41.49
N PRO A 99 13.30 -11.31 41.78
CA PRO A 99 14.37 -10.92 40.86
C PRO A 99 15.36 -12.05 40.49
N PHE A 100 15.40 -13.11 41.27
CA PHE A 100 16.26 -14.28 40.98
C PHE A 100 15.52 -15.35 40.18
N ILE A 101 14.18 -15.34 40.17
CA ILE A 101 13.37 -16.26 39.39
C ILE A 101 13.00 -15.65 38.05
N TYR A 102 12.63 -14.36 38.07
CA TYR A 102 12.14 -13.63 36.93
C TYR A 102 13.00 -12.43 36.62
N ASP A 103 13.36 -12.30 35.35
CA ASP A 103 13.91 -11.07 34.76
C ASP A 103 12.78 -10.36 34.02
N ILE A 104 12.67 -9.04 34.23
CA ILE A 104 11.62 -8.22 33.60
C ILE A 104 12.27 -7.10 32.86
N GLU A 105 12.15 -7.15 31.55
CA GLU A 105 12.54 -6.06 30.66
C GLU A 105 11.30 -5.18 30.38
N TYR A 106 11.53 -3.88 30.31
CA TYR A 106 10.46 -2.94 30.00
C TYR A 106 10.59 -2.48 28.54
N SER A 107 9.54 -2.65 27.76
CA SER A 107 9.44 -2.14 26.40
C SER A 107 8.35 -1.08 26.31
N GLU A 108 8.47 -0.18 25.38
CA GLU A 108 7.43 0.80 25.10
C GLU A 108 6.25 0.13 24.37
N VAL A 109 5.07 0.74 24.50
CA VAL A 109 3.89 0.35 23.74
C VAL A 109 4.13 0.66 22.28
N ASN A 110 3.80 -0.26 21.38
CA ASN A 110 3.96 -0.07 19.96
C ASN A 110 2.87 0.86 19.43
N GLU A 111 3.26 2.04 18.98
CA GLU A 111 2.36 3.00 18.34
C GLU A 111 2.51 2.94 16.82
N ILE A 112 1.41 2.65 16.14
CA ILE A 112 1.34 2.66 14.69
C ILE A 112 0.71 3.98 14.28
N PRO A 113 1.45 4.86 13.59
CA PRO A 113 0.95 6.18 13.21
C PRO A 113 -0.12 6.07 12.12
N ALA A 114 -0.98 7.09 12.05
CA ALA A 114 -1.96 7.21 10.98
C ALA A 114 -1.26 7.21 9.61
N GLY A 115 -1.86 6.50 8.64
CA GLY A 115 -1.27 6.34 7.31
C GLY A 115 -0.17 5.27 7.22
N SER A 116 0.00 4.45 8.26
CA SER A 116 0.93 3.32 8.27
C SER A 116 0.24 2.04 8.73
N VAL A 117 0.85 0.92 8.46
CA VAL A 117 0.48 -0.40 8.98
C VAL A 117 1.71 -1.07 9.57
N ALA A 118 1.53 -1.96 10.53
CA ALA A 118 2.62 -2.79 10.99
C ALA A 118 2.47 -4.21 10.43
N ILE A 119 3.53 -4.67 9.80
CA ILE A 119 3.72 -6.06 9.35
C ILE A 119 4.33 -6.85 10.51
N LEU A 120 3.82 -8.04 10.71
CA LEU A 120 4.21 -8.91 11.82
C LEU A 120 4.99 -10.12 11.31
N ASN A 121 6.03 -10.47 12.05
CA ASN A 121 6.75 -11.73 11.88
C ASN A 121 6.79 -12.46 13.22
N ALA A 122 6.18 -13.64 13.30
CA ALA A 122 6.11 -14.42 14.53
C ALA A 122 7.34 -15.31 14.70
N ALA A 123 8.04 -15.18 15.84
CA ALA A 123 9.22 -15.96 16.15
C ALA A 123 8.90 -17.40 16.56
N ASP A 124 7.68 -17.64 17.06
CA ASP A 124 7.20 -18.95 17.53
C ASP A 124 5.75 -19.19 17.07
N GLY A 125 5.30 -20.43 17.09
CA GLY A 125 3.98 -20.84 16.65
C GLY A 125 4.00 -22.23 16.02
N GLN A 126 2.92 -22.57 15.32
CA GLN A 126 2.86 -23.78 14.51
C GLN A 126 3.72 -23.61 13.24
N PRO A 127 4.26 -24.68 12.67
CA PRO A 127 4.94 -24.59 11.39
C PRO A 127 3.95 -24.18 10.30
N LEU A 128 4.41 -23.32 9.37
CA LEU A 128 3.58 -22.93 8.23
C LEU A 128 3.09 -24.15 7.46
N PRO A 129 1.88 -24.09 6.89
CA PRO A 129 1.38 -25.12 5.98
C PRO A 129 2.36 -25.35 4.82
N ARG A 130 2.36 -26.53 4.24
CA ARG A 130 3.20 -26.85 3.09
C ARG A 130 2.83 -25.94 1.93
N ASP A 131 3.83 -25.47 1.20
CA ASP A 131 3.70 -24.60 0.01
C ASP A 131 3.19 -23.17 0.28
N THR A 132 3.11 -22.73 1.55
CA THR A 132 2.78 -21.35 1.91
C THR A 132 4.02 -20.63 2.42
N ALA A 133 4.18 -19.37 2.00
CA ALA A 133 5.25 -18.48 2.47
C ALA A 133 4.82 -17.57 3.63
N TYR A 134 3.52 -17.45 3.84
CA TYR A 134 2.89 -16.60 4.85
C TYR A 134 1.84 -17.40 5.63
N ALA A 135 1.61 -17.02 6.87
CA ALA A 135 0.52 -17.54 7.69
C ALA A 135 -0.84 -17.15 7.08
N PRO A 136 -1.87 -17.97 7.23
CA PRO A 136 -3.24 -17.61 6.87
C PRO A 136 -3.68 -16.31 7.54
N GLU A 137 -4.59 -15.58 6.91
CA GLU A 137 -5.15 -14.34 7.46
C GLU A 137 -5.96 -14.65 8.74
N TRP A 138 -5.84 -13.80 9.74
CA TRP A 138 -6.58 -13.94 10.98
C TRP A 138 -8.05 -13.59 10.79
N GLU A 139 -8.93 -14.26 11.51
CA GLU A 139 -10.33 -13.87 11.55
C GLU A 139 -10.49 -12.47 12.19
N GLU A 140 -11.31 -11.63 11.60
CA GLU A 140 -11.49 -10.23 12.04
C GLU A 140 -11.85 -10.12 13.53
N LYS A 141 -12.66 -11.06 14.05
CA LYS A 141 -13.05 -11.10 15.47
C LYS A 141 -11.88 -11.35 16.41
N ASP A 142 -10.85 -12.08 15.97
CA ASP A 142 -9.72 -12.54 16.79
C ASP A 142 -8.44 -11.70 16.53
N GLU A 143 -8.44 -10.84 15.51
CA GLU A 143 -7.27 -10.04 15.07
C GLU A 143 -6.55 -9.36 16.24
N ARG A 144 -7.32 -8.77 17.16
CA ARG A 144 -6.77 -8.08 18.32
C ARG A 144 -6.17 -9.03 19.36
N LEU A 145 -6.81 -10.17 19.60
CA LEU A 145 -6.33 -11.20 20.54
C LEU A 145 -5.08 -11.87 20.00
N MET A 146 -5.06 -12.20 18.69
CA MET A 146 -3.91 -12.78 18.00
C MET A 146 -2.67 -11.88 18.11
N ALA A 147 -2.83 -10.57 18.05
CA ALA A 147 -1.72 -9.63 18.11
C ALA A 147 -1.25 -9.31 19.54
N GLN A 148 -2.16 -9.16 20.51
CA GLN A 148 -1.83 -8.65 21.83
C GLN A 148 -1.73 -9.73 22.90
N ASP A 149 -2.34 -10.89 22.70
CA ASP A 149 -2.29 -12.01 23.63
C ASP A 149 -1.47 -13.16 23.04
N ALA A 150 -0.21 -13.23 23.45
CA ALA A 150 0.70 -14.27 22.98
C ALA A 150 0.31 -15.68 23.50
N GLU A 151 -0.41 -15.80 24.63
CA GLU A 151 -0.92 -17.08 25.11
C GLU A 151 -2.04 -17.57 24.20
N PHE A 152 -2.93 -16.67 23.80
CA PHE A 152 -3.99 -16.97 22.83
C PHE A 152 -3.40 -17.35 21.46
N PHE A 153 -2.46 -16.55 20.94
CA PHE A 153 -1.81 -16.84 19.64
C PHE A 153 -1.16 -18.22 19.61
N LEU A 154 -0.39 -18.58 20.65
CA LEU A 154 0.33 -19.85 20.71
C LEU A 154 -0.54 -21.05 21.11
N GLY A 155 -1.73 -20.80 21.66
CA GLY A 155 -2.68 -21.80 22.13
C GLY A 155 -3.93 -21.92 21.28
N GLU A 156 -5.03 -21.31 21.73
CA GLU A 156 -6.36 -21.42 21.10
C GLU A 156 -6.38 -20.82 19.69
N GLY A 157 -5.68 -19.71 19.47
CA GLY A 157 -5.56 -19.05 18.17
C GLY A 157 -4.78 -19.83 17.13
N SER A 158 -4.08 -20.89 17.53
CA SER A 158 -3.31 -21.76 16.61
C SER A 158 -2.39 -20.99 15.65
N GLY A 159 -1.74 -19.95 16.16
CA GLY A 159 -0.90 -19.05 15.37
C GLY A 159 0.31 -19.73 14.73
N TYR A 160 0.67 -19.29 13.55
CA TYR A 160 1.78 -19.84 12.77
C TYR A 160 3.04 -19.03 12.95
N LYS A 161 4.19 -19.72 13.04
CA LYS A 161 5.52 -19.12 13.04
C LYS A 161 5.85 -18.55 11.66
N GLY A 162 6.50 -17.38 11.64
CA GLY A 162 6.96 -16.74 10.39
C GLY A 162 6.14 -15.50 10.03
N PRO A 163 6.26 -15.05 8.77
CA PRO A 163 5.57 -13.83 8.32
C PRO A 163 4.06 -14.02 8.35
N GLN A 164 3.38 -13.03 8.94
CA GLN A 164 1.92 -13.01 9.02
C GLN A 164 1.33 -12.27 7.83
N THR A 165 0.19 -12.75 7.31
CA THR A 165 -0.57 -12.05 6.26
C THR A 165 -1.29 -10.84 6.83
N SER A 166 -1.88 -11.00 8.01
CA SER A 166 -2.60 -9.94 8.72
C SER A 166 -1.66 -8.82 9.15
N VAL A 167 -2.17 -7.58 9.11
CA VAL A 167 -1.44 -6.37 9.49
C VAL A 167 -2.15 -5.65 10.60
N LEU A 168 -1.42 -4.89 11.41
CA LEU A 168 -2.04 -4.03 12.40
C LEU A 168 -2.31 -2.65 11.83
N LYS A 169 -3.53 -2.19 12.01
CA LYS A 169 -4.01 -0.87 11.63
C LYS A 169 -3.45 0.21 12.59
N PRO A 170 -3.55 1.51 12.25
CA PRO A 170 -3.13 2.58 13.14
C PRO A 170 -3.73 2.46 14.54
N GLY A 171 -2.89 2.65 15.57
CA GLY A 171 -3.29 2.52 16.96
C GLY A 171 -2.15 2.14 17.88
N SER A 172 -2.46 1.98 19.17
CA SER A 172 -1.50 1.57 20.19
C SER A 172 -1.73 0.11 20.57
N TYR A 173 -0.66 -0.67 20.50
CA TYR A 173 -0.69 -2.11 20.72
C TYR A 173 0.34 -2.55 21.76
N ARG A 174 -0.10 -3.38 22.70
CA ARG A 174 0.78 -4.03 23.68
C ARG A 174 1.14 -5.42 23.18
N ILE A 175 2.25 -5.51 22.46
CA ILE A 175 2.69 -6.71 21.78
C ILE A 175 3.93 -7.27 22.46
N ASN A 176 3.99 -8.60 22.61
CA ASN A 176 5.18 -9.25 23.11
C ASN A 176 6.29 -9.24 22.05
N PRO A 177 7.37 -8.43 22.21
CA PRO A 177 8.41 -8.32 21.23
C PRO A 177 9.31 -9.56 21.13
N ARG A 178 9.15 -10.54 22.04
CA ARG A 178 9.79 -11.85 21.92
C ARG A 178 9.03 -12.76 20.97
N LEU A 179 7.72 -12.51 20.79
CA LEU A 179 6.88 -13.25 19.86
C LEU A 179 6.82 -12.59 18.49
N PHE A 180 6.59 -11.29 18.44
CA PHE A 180 6.42 -10.57 17.19
C PHE A 180 7.48 -9.51 16.98
N GLU A 181 8.11 -9.60 15.84
CA GLU A 181 8.88 -8.51 15.25
C GLU A 181 7.93 -7.67 14.39
N LEU A 182 7.95 -6.35 14.60
CA LEU A 182 7.10 -5.40 13.89
C LEU A 182 7.92 -4.57 12.91
N GLU A 183 7.38 -4.40 11.71
CA GLU A 183 7.88 -3.49 10.71
C GLU A 183 6.79 -2.52 10.28
N ILE A 184 6.98 -1.23 10.54
CA ILE A 184 6.01 -0.19 10.18
C ILE A 184 6.27 0.24 8.74
N VAL A 185 5.25 0.09 7.89
CA VAL A 185 5.28 0.48 6.48
C VAL A 185 4.13 1.43 6.16
N PRO A 186 4.26 2.29 5.14
CA PRO A 186 3.17 3.16 4.75
C PRO A 186 1.98 2.36 4.20
N VAL A 187 0.77 2.88 4.44
CA VAL A 187 -0.47 2.33 3.87
C VAL A 187 -0.46 2.43 2.36
N THR A 188 -1.03 1.44 1.69
CA THR A 188 -1.21 1.49 0.24
C THR A 188 -2.29 2.48 -0.13
N THR A 189 -1.91 3.56 -0.80
CA THR A 189 -2.85 4.58 -1.30
C THR A 189 -2.96 4.46 -2.81
N ILE A 190 -4.19 4.33 -3.30
CA ILE A 190 -4.54 4.36 -4.71
C ILE A 190 -5.15 5.74 -5.00
N GLU A 191 -4.51 6.46 -5.92
CA GLU A 191 -4.88 7.81 -6.30
C GLU A 191 -6.06 7.82 -7.27
N LYS A 192 -6.66 9.00 -7.45
CA LYS A 192 -7.72 9.22 -8.45
C LYS A 192 -7.25 8.87 -9.86
N ALA A 193 -8.15 8.28 -10.64
CA ALA A 193 -7.89 7.84 -12.00
C ALA A 193 -6.69 6.85 -12.10
N THR A 194 -6.53 6.06 -11.06
CA THR A 194 -5.57 4.95 -10.97
C THR A 194 -6.26 3.78 -10.29
N VAL A 195 -5.90 2.57 -10.65
CA VAL A 195 -6.33 1.35 -9.96
C VAL A 195 -5.14 0.55 -9.52
N GLY A 196 -5.29 -0.17 -8.42
CA GLY A 196 -4.27 -1.08 -7.91
C GLY A 196 -4.57 -2.51 -8.31
N VAL A 197 -3.71 -3.11 -9.11
CA VAL A 197 -3.76 -4.55 -9.41
C VAL A 197 -2.96 -5.29 -8.36
N VAL A 198 -3.60 -6.23 -7.67
CA VAL A 198 -2.99 -7.00 -6.58
C VAL A 198 -2.48 -8.32 -7.10
N LYS A 199 -1.20 -8.59 -6.89
CA LYS A 199 -0.58 -9.89 -7.05
C LYS A 199 -0.33 -10.47 -5.66
N SER A 200 -1.11 -11.48 -5.31
CA SER A 200 -1.02 -12.16 -4.02
C SER A 200 0.02 -13.28 -4.04
N ASN A 201 0.92 -13.26 -3.05
CA ASN A 201 1.81 -14.38 -2.76
C ASN A 201 1.24 -15.31 -1.68
N VAL A 202 0.01 -15.04 -1.22
CA VAL A 202 -0.72 -15.71 -0.15
C VAL A 202 -2.00 -16.34 -0.69
N GLY A 203 -2.54 -17.30 0.06
CA GLY A 203 -3.74 -18.03 -0.31
C GLY A 203 -3.45 -19.36 -0.98
N GLU A 204 -4.51 -20.10 -1.25
CA GLU A 204 -4.43 -21.36 -1.97
C GLU A 204 -4.17 -21.14 -3.46
N ARG A 205 -3.58 -22.11 -4.10
CA ARG A 205 -3.37 -22.07 -5.54
C ARG A 205 -4.64 -22.60 -6.19
N SER A 206 -5.41 -21.71 -6.82
CA SER A 206 -6.61 -22.13 -7.55
C SER A 206 -6.28 -23.15 -8.65
N THR A 207 -7.04 -24.20 -8.73
CA THR A 207 -6.90 -25.18 -9.79
C THR A 207 -7.50 -24.63 -11.10
N ARG A 208 -7.03 -25.17 -12.23
CA ARG A 208 -7.55 -24.76 -13.54
C ARG A 208 -9.05 -25.01 -13.68
N GLU A 209 -9.55 -26.09 -13.09
CA GLU A 209 -10.97 -26.47 -13.14
C GLU A 209 -11.83 -25.49 -12.34
N GLU A 210 -11.34 -25.01 -11.19
CA GLU A 210 -12.03 -24.00 -10.38
C GLU A 210 -12.08 -22.64 -11.10
N ILE A 211 -10.98 -22.22 -11.73
CA ILE A 211 -10.90 -20.96 -12.52
C ILE A 211 -11.90 -20.99 -13.68
N GLU A 212 -12.00 -22.12 -14.41
CA GLU A 212 -12.92 -22.28 -15.53
C GLU A 212 -14.39 -22.39 -15.07
N ALA A 213 -14.65 -23.06 -13.94
CA ALA A 213 -16.01 -23.22 -13.38
C ALA A 213 -16.61 -21.90 -12.91
N GLU A 214 -15.81 -20.96 -12.44
CA GLU A 214 -16.24 -19.63 -11.98
C GLU A 214 -16.36 -18.60 -13.13
N GLY A 215 -16.21 -19.03 -14.38
CA GLY A 215 -16.36 -18.16 -15.55
C GLY A 215 -15.23 -17.16 -15.73
N ILE A 216 -14.06 -17.41 -15.13
CA ILE A 216 -12.88 -16.60 -15.31
C ILE A 216 -12.27 -16.96 -16.69
N THR A 217 -12.45 -16.08 -17.64
CA THR A 217 -12.03 -16.29 -19.05
C THR A 217 -10.51 -16.23 -19.22
N SER A 218 -9.81 -15.58 -18.30
CA SER A 218 -8.35 -15.46 -18.32
C SER A 218 -7.72 -16.45 -17.35
N ARG A 219 -6.86 -17.33 -17.88
CA ARG A 219 -6.10 -18.34 -17.11
C ARG A 219 -5.10 -17.76 -16.10
N HIS A 220 -4.94 -16.44 -16.09
CA HIS A 220 -3.96 -15.74 -15.28
C HIS A 220 -4.57 -15.00 -14.08
N LEU A 221 -5.89 -14.91 -14.03
CA LEU A 221 -6.61 -14.20 -12.96
C LEU A 221 -7.19 -15.19 -11.97
N VAL A 222 -7.16 -14.80 -10.69
CA VAL A 222 -7.73 -15.58 -9.59
C VAL A 222 -8.70 -14.71 -8.78
N ASN A 223 -9.49 -15.33 -7.94
CA ASN A 223 -10.37 -14.60 -7.04
C ASN A 223 -9.59 -13.94 -5.90
N LYS A 224 -10.22 -12.97 -5.26
CA LYS A 224 -9.68 -12.32 -4.07
C LYS A 224 -9.51 -13.35 -2.95
N GLY A 225 -8.31 -13.41 -2.39
CA GLY A 225 -7.93 -14.37 -1.36
C GLY A 225 -7.05 -15.50 -1.87
N ASP A 226 -7.08 -15.80 -3.18
CA ASP A 226 -6.24 -16.80 -3.79
C ASP A 226 -4.87 -16.26 -4.19
N ARG A 227 -3.92 -17.17 -4.36
CA ARG A 227 -2.57 -16.86 -4.78
C ARG A 227 -2.50 -16.63 -6.29
N GLY A 228 -2.13 -15.41 -6.67
CA GLY A 228 -2.04 -14.97 -8.06
C GLY A 228 -2.46 -13.53 -8.24
N ILE A 229 -2.79 -13.14 -9.47
CA ILE A 229 -3.28 -11.80 -9.78
C ILE A 229 -4.80 -11.79 -9.59
N TRP A 230 -5.28 -10.93 -8.70
CA TRP A 230 -6.70 -10.83 -8.42
C TRP A 230 -7.46 -10.21 -9.58
N ARG A 231 -8.62 -10.80 -9.89
CA ARG A 231 -9.55 -10.30 -10.91
C ARG A 231 -10.10 -8.91 -10.55
N GLU A 232 -10.36 -8.67 -9.27
CA GLU A 232 -10.90 -7.40 -8.80
C GLU A 232 -9.77 -6.44 -8.44
N PRO A 233 -9.63 -5.31 -9.16
CA PRO A 233 -8.65 -4.30 -8.81
C PRO A 233 -9.08 -3.49 -7.59
N LEU A 234 -8.12 -2.91 -6.89
CA LEU A 234 -8.37 -1.93 -5.85
C LEU A 234 -8.68 -0.57 -6.50
N LEU A 235 -9.82 -0.01 -6.17
CA LEU A 235 -10.23 1.32 -6.61
C LEU A 235 -9.52 2.42 -5.79
N GLU A 236 -9.84 3.69 -6.07
CA GLU A 236 -9.27 4.80 -5.30
C GLU A 236 -9.57 4.66 -3.80
N GLY A 237 -8.56 4.84 -2.96
CA GLY A 237 -8.70 4.70 -1.52
C GLY A 237 -7.41 4.33 -0.80
N GLN A 238 -7.54 4.09 0.49
CA GLN A 238 -6.45 3.61 1.33
C GLN A 238 -6.74 2.17 1.77
N TYR A 239 -5.73 1.32 1.60
CA TYR A 239 -5.85 -0.11 1.88
C TYR A 239 -4.77 -0.54 2.86
N TYR A 240 -5.19 -1.14 3.96
CA TYR A 240 -4.34 -1.71 4.99
C TYR A 240 -3.96 -3.13 4.60
N LEU A 241 -2.90 -3.26 3.81
CA LEU A 241 -2.44 -4.54 3.27
C LEU A 241 -0.97 -4.78 3.63
N ASN A 242 -0.61 -6.05 3.77
CA ASN A 242 0.78 -6.44 3.91
C ASN A 242 1.48 -6.32 2.55
N THR A 243 2.27 -5.25 2.37
CA THR A 243 2.98 -4.98 1.10
C THR A 243 4.07 -6.00 0.75
N LYS A 244 4.43 -6.89 1.66
CA LYS A 244 5.33 -8.02 1.38
C LYS A 244 4.58 -9.26 0.91
N ALA A 245 3.33 -9.43 1.36
CA ALA A 245 2.45 -10.52 0.95
C ALA A 245 1.71 -10.20 -0.36
N TYR A 246 1.35 -8.93 -0.54
CA TYR A 246 0.61 -8.39 -1.67
C TYR A 246 1.43 -7.34 -2.41
N GLU A 247 1.82 -7.67 -3.63
CA GLU A 247 2.45 -6.73 -4.54
C GLU A 247 1.36 -5.97 -5.30
N ILE A 248 1.44 -4.63 -5.30
CA ILE A 248 0.38 -3.80 -5.88
C ILE A 248 0.97 -2.96 -7.00
N THR A 249 0.53 -3.26 -8.22
CA THR A 249 0.87 -2.50 -9.42
C THR A 249 -0.19 -1.44 -9.67
N LYS A 250 0.23 -0.18 -9.73
CA LYS A 250 -0.67 0.95 -10.01
C LYS A 250 -0.79 1.17 -11.51
N VAL A 251 -2.01 1.05 -12.03
CA VAL A 251 -2.34 1.24 -13.44
C VAL A 251 -3.17 2.51 -13.61
N SER A 252 -2.76 3.39 -14.51
CA SER A 252 -3.49 4.62 -14.84
C SER A 252 -4.70 4.30 -15.71
N THR A 253 -5.88 4.79 -15.32
CA THR A 253 -7.12 4.68 -16.09
C THR A 253 -7.42 5.94 -16.91
N LYS A 254 -6.47 6.87 -16.96
CA LYS A 254 -6.57 8.08 -17.78
C LYS A 254 -6.48 7.71 -19.25
N LYS A 255 -6.98 8.62 -20.11
CA LYS A 255 -6.72 8.53 -21.55
C LYS A 255 -5.25 8.82 -21.84
N HIS A 256 -4.64 7.94 -22.59
CA HIS A 256 -3.27 8.05 -23.07
C HIS A 256 -3.25 8.29 -24.58
N ILE A 257 -2.24 9.02 -25.03
CA ILE A 257 -2.04 9.31 -26.45
C ILE A 257 -0.62 8.90 -26.80
N VAL A 258 -0.49 8.03 -27.81
CA VAL A 258 0.79 7.68 -28.43
C VAL A 258 0.86 8.31 -29.81
N LEU A 259 1.96 8.98 -30.09
CA LEU A 259 2.22 9.68 -31.34
C LEU A 259 3.31 8.92 -32.12
N TYR A 260 2.96 8.44 -33.31
CA TYR A 260 3.90 7.89 -34.26
C TYR A 260 4.19 8.96 -35.31
N THR A 261 5.28 9.70 -35.16
CA THR A 261 5.58 10.86 -36.02
C THR A 261 7.06 11.03 -36.28
N SER A 262 7.42 11.82 -37.27
CA SER A 262 8.80 12.20 -37.52
C SER A 262 9.31 13.13 -36.43
N GLN A 263 10.58 13.05 -36.06
CA GLN A 263 11.20 13.86 -34.99
C GLN A 263 11.07 15.37 -35.18
N GLN A 264 10.76 15.84 -36.38
CA GLN A 264 10.56 17.28 -36.67
C GLN A 264 9.17 17.79 -36.30
N ALA A 265 8.15 16.94 -36.32
CA ALA A 265 6.77 17.30 -35.96
C ALA A 265 6.50 17.28 -34.45
N ALA A 266 7.32 16.61 -33.68
CA ALA A 266 7.12 16.32 -32.25
C ALA A 266 7.25 17.52 -31.29
N ARG A 267 7.66 18.70 -31.74
CA ARG A 267 7.92 19.86 -30.88
C ARG A 267 6.68 20.51 -30.24
N GLY A 268 5.50 19.95 -30.37
CA GLY A 268 4.27 20.57 -29.86
C GLY A 268 3.23 19.62 -29.21
N GLY A 269 3.47 18.33 -29.11
CA GLY A 269 2.50 17.36 -28.62
C GLY A 269 2.92 16.71 -27.28
N GLY A 270 2.12 16.86 -26.24
CA GLY A 270 2.30 16.14 -24.96
C GLY A 270 1.77 14.73 -25.06
N GLY A 271 2.58 13.80 -25.55
CA GLY A 271 2.27 12.37 -25.61
C GLY A 271 3.56 11.54 -25.68
N ASP A 272 3.46 10.22 -25.54
CA ASP A 272 4.57 9.31 -25.77
C ASP A 272 4.89 9.27 -27.25
N GLU A 273 6.14 9.62 -27.63
CA GLU A 273 6.58 9.74 -29.00
C GLU A 273 7.26 8.47 -29.48
N GLU A 274 6.80 7.97 -30.62
CA GLU A 274 7.40 6.84 -31.33
C GLU A 274 7.79 7.24 -32.75
N ARG A 275 8.72 6.49 -33.35
CA ARG A 275 9.10 6.74 -34.75
C ARG A 275 7.92 6.51 -35.68
N GLU A 276 7.82 7.34 -36.74
CA GLU A 276 6.88 7.21 -37.83
C GLU A 276 6.74 5.77 -38.35
N ILE A 277 5.58 5.45 -38.88
CA ILE A 277 5.30 4.12 -39.39
C ILE A 277 5.59 4.09 -40.88
N MET A 278 6.64 3.36 -41.31
CA MET A 278 6.92 3.12 -42.72
C MET A 278 5.98 2.06 -43.24
N VAL A 279 5.13 2.41 -44.16
CA VAL A 279 4.19 1.49 -44.86
C VAL A 279 4.59 1.29 -46.30
N ARG A 280 4.30 0.09 -46.86
CA ARG A 280 4.50 -0.23 -48.25
C ARG A 280 3.17 -0.61 -48.89
N THR A 281 2.82 0.05 -49.97
CA THR A 281 1.57 -0.16 -50.70
C THR A 281 1.67 -1.24 -51.76
N SER A 282 0.51 -1.71 -52.31
CA SER A 282 0.40 -2.75 -53.32
C SER A 282 1.13 -2.42 -54.63
N ASP A 283 1.29 -1.16 -54.96
CA ASP A 283 2.03 -0.66 -56.12
C ASP A 283 3.53 -0.42 -55.84
N GLY A 284 4.02 -0.87 -54.64
CA GLY A 284 5.44 -0.93 -54.32
C GLY A 284 6.01 0.34 -53.70
N PHE A 285 5.22 1.38 -53.50
CA PHE A 285 5.69 2.61 -52.90
C PHE A 285 5.82 2.47 -51.37
N THR A 286 6.86 3.08 -50.81
CA THR A 286 7.10 3.12 -49.38
C THR A 286 7.11 4.57 -48.91
N PHE A 287 6.30 4.88 -47.91
CA PHE A 287 6.22 6.23 -47.34
C PHE A 287 5.95 6.21 -45.83
N PRO A 288 6.35 7.26 -45.11
CA PRO A 288 6.02 7.41 -43.69
C PRO A 288 4.55 7.80 -43.53
N VAL A 289 3.94 7.31 -42.44
CA VAL A 289 2.59 7.67 -42.01
C VAL A 289 2.66 8.12 -40.56
N ASP A 290 2.19 9.34 -40.31
CA ASP A 290 2.01 9.84 -38.97
C ASP A 290 0.69 9.35 -38.40
N VAL A 291 0.74 8.75 -37.20
CA VAL A 291 -0.43 8.15 -36.57
C VAL A 291 -0.53 8.62 -35.12
N ARG A 292 -1.74 8.96 -34.72
CA ARG A 292 -2.09 9.22 -33.33
C ARG A 292 -3.06 8.14 -32.85
N ILE A 293 -2.72 7.50 -31.72
CA ILE A 293 -3.55 6.48 -31.09
C ILE A 293 -3.95 6.96 -29.71
N GLU A 294 -5.24 6.96 -29.47
CA GLU A 294 -5.85 7.27 -28.18
C GLU A 294 -6.35 5.99 -27.55
N PHE A 295 -5.96 5.73 -26.31
CA PHE A 295 -6.39 4.54 -25.58
C PHE A 295 -6.61 4.84 -24.10
N GLU A 296 -7.36 3.96 -23.46
CA GLU A 296 -7.59 3.95 -22.02
C GLU A 296 -7.62 2.52 -21.50
N ILE A 297 -7.30 2.37 -20.23
CA ILE A 297 -7.40 1.10 -19.53
C ILE A 297 -8.57 1.21 -18.57
N LYS A 298 -9.59 0.37 -18.77
CA LYS A 298 -10.73 0.34 -17.85
C LYS A 298 -10.33 -0.31 -16.53
N PRO A 299 -10.92 0.11 -15.40
CA PRO A 299 -10.62 -0.47 -14.10
C PRO A 299 -10.72 -1.99 -14.06
N GLU A 300 -11.76 -2.55 -14.66
CA GLU A 300 -12.03 -3.99 -14.74
C GLU A 300 -11.01 -4.76 -15.59
N ASP A 301 -10.38 -4.10 -16.57
CA ASP A 301 -9.44 -4.71 -17.52
C ASP A 301 -7.98 -4.60 -17.06
N ALA A 302 -7.69 -3.73 -16.07
CA ALA A 302 -6.34 -3.53 -15.55
C ALA A 302 -5.65 -4.81 -15.03
N PRO A 303 -6.35 -5.73 -14.32
CA PRO A 303 -5.76 -6.99 -13.91
C PRO A 303 -5.35 -7.88 -15.10
N LEU A 304 -6.15 -7.89 -16.16
CA LEU A 304 -5.86 -8.64 -17.39
C LEU A 304 -4.59 -8.08 -18.06
N LEU A 305 -4.46 -6.77 -18.13
CA LEU A 305 -3.27 -6.12 -18.67
C LEU A 305 -2.01 -6.54 -17.91
N VAL A 306 -2.01 -6.42 -16.59
CA VAL A 306 -0.85 -6.78 -15.76
C VAL A 306 -0.54 -8.28 -15.88
N ALA A 307 -1.56 -9.13 -15.99
CA ALA A 307 -1.38 -10.58 -16.11
C ALA A 307 -0.81 -11.02 -17.47
N THR A 308 -1.09 -10.27 -18.55
CA THR A 308 -0.70 -10.63 -19.92
C THR A 308 0.57 -9.95 -20.39
N VAL A 309 0.75 -8.70 -20.01
CA VAL A 309 1.85 -7.85 -20.51
C VAL A 309 2.92 -7.63 -19.43
N GLY A 310 2.52 -7.66 -18.17
CA GLY A 310 3.40 -7.38 -17.04
C GLY A 310 3.05 -6.07 -16.35
N ASP A 311 3.86 -5.72 -15.38
CA ASP A 311 3.68 -4.55 -14.51
C ASP A 311 4.42 -3.30 -15.01
N ASP A 312 5.22 -3.42 -16.07
CA ASP A 312 5.98 -2.33 -16.64
C ASP A 312 5.27 -1.67 -17.84
N GLN A 313 5.39 -0.34 -17.92
CA GLN A 313 4.86 0.43 -19.02
C GLN A 313 5.57 0.13 -20.36
N ASP A 314 6.81 -0.32 -20.30
CA ASP A 314 7.62 -0.66 -21.48
C ASP A 314 7.09 -1.91 -22.17
N GLY A 315 6.58 -2.88 -21.41
CA GLY A 315 5.91 -4.07 -21.96
C GLY A 315 4.68 -3.70 -22.79
N LEU A 316 3.77 -2.88 -22.24
CA LEU A 316 2.60 -2.40 -22.96
C LEU A 316 2.99 -1.62 -24.22
N ARG A 317 3.96 -0.73 -24.09
CA ARG A 317 4.47 0.07 -25.21
C ARG A 317 5.02 -0.82 -26.34
N SER A 318 5.79 -1.84 -25.99
CA SER A 318 6.36 -2.80 -26.94
C SER A 318 5.28 -3.59 -27.70
N VAL A 319 4.28 -4.12 -26.98
CA VAL A 319 3.16 -4.86 -27.58
C VAL A 319 2.34 -3.94 -28.50
N MET A 320 2.00 -2.74 -28.03
CA MET A 320 1.25 -1.75 -28.80
C MET A 320 2.01 -1.34 -30.07
N ASN A 321 3.30 -1.04 -29.98
CA ASN A 321 4.14 -0.70 -31.12
C ASN A 321 4.18 -1.81 -32.17
N SER A 322 4.28 -3.04 -31.73
CA SER A 322 4.29 -4.20 -32.64
C SER A 322 2.95 -4.32 -33.36
N ALA A 323 1.84 -4.27 -32.64
CA ALA A 323 0.50 -4.40 -33.21
C ALA A 323 0.16 -3.25 -34.18
N VAL A 324 0.44 -2.01 -33.76
CA VAL A 324 0.20 -0.81 -34.59
C VAL A 324 0.96 -0.90 -35.90
N ARG A 325 2.28 -1.14 -35.84
CA ARG A 325 3.11 -1.24 -37.04
C ARG A 325 2.68 -2.39 -37.97
N ALA A 326 2.27 -3.52 -37.40
CA ALA A 326 1.77 -4.65 -38.18
C ALA A 326 0.45 -4.30 -38.89
N ILE A 327 -0.53 -3.73 -38.19
CA ILE A 327 -1.84 -3.40 -38.74
C ILE A 327 -1.72 -2.37 -39.86
N PHE A 328 -0.97 -1.27 -39.62
CA PHE A 328 -0.80 -0.23 -40.62
C PHE A 328 -0.06 -0.73 -41.88
N ARG A 329 0.94 -1.60 -41.74
CA ARG A 329 1.62 -2.24 -42.86
C ARG A 329 0.69 -3.14 -43.64
N ASN A 330 -0.04 -4.01 -42.96
CA ASN A 330 -0.97 -4.95 -43.62
C ASN A 330 -2.10 -4.20 -44.37
N ASN A 331 -2.65 -3.12 -43.74
CA ASN A 331 -3.66 -2.32 -44.43
C ASN A 331 -3.13 -1.62 -45.67
N ALA A 332 -1.89 -1.15 -45.64
CA ALA A 332 -1.26 -0.51 -46.80
C ALA A 332 -0.94 -1.47 -47.96
N GLU A 333 -0.59 -2.73 -47.68
CA GLU A 333 -0.28 -3.73 -48.69
C GLU A 333 -1.47 -4.05 -49.60
N GLY A 334 -2.70 -3.89 -49.13
CA GLY A 334 -3.93 -4.10 -49.89
C GLY A 334 -4.36 -2.95 -50.81
N VAL A 335 -3.72 -1.77 -50.69
CA VAL A 335 -4.21 -0.51 -51.30
C VAL A 335 -3.09 0.15 -52.10
N LYS A 336 -3.41 0.85 -53.20
CA LYS A 336 -2.45 1.68 -53.91
C LYS A 336 -2.13 2.95 -53.14
N ALA A 337 -0.93 3.50 -53.30
CA ALA A 337 -0.46 4.68 -52.59
C ALA A 337 -1.43 5.88 -52.66
N LEU A 338 -1.93 6.18 -53.86
CA LEU A 338 -2.87 7.29 -54.06
C LEU A 338 -4.23 7.03 -53.37
N ASP A 339 -4.73 5.78 -53.45
CA ASP A 339 -5.99 5.38 -52.82
C ASP A 339 -5.87 5.41 -51.26
N TYR A 340 -4.70 5.04 -50.73
CA TYR A 340 -4.40 5.14 -49.31
C TYR A 340 -4.52 6.58 -48.81
N VAL A 341 -3.97 7.54 -49.53
CA VAL A 341 -4.08 8.98 -49.20
C VAL A 341 -5.51 9.49 -49.30
N LYS A 342 -6.23 9.11 -50.39
CA LYS A 342 -7.61 9.55 -50.62
C LYS A 342 -8.61 8.93 -49.63
N GLN A 343 -8.43 7.69 -49.30
CA GLN A 343 -9.33 6.91 -48.43
C GLN A 343 -8.86 6.90 -46.95
N ARG A 344 -8.18 7.97 -46.49
CA ARG A 344 -7.62 8.10 -45.17
C ARG A 344 -8.61 7.73 -44.06
N SER A 345 -9.85 8.25 -44.11
CA SER A 345 -10.88 7.96 -43.11
C SER A 345 -11.29 6.48 -43.09
N HIS A 346 -11.23 5.80 -44.23
CA HIS A 346 -11.48 4.37 -44.31
C HIS A 346 -10.33 3.58 -43.64
N GLN A 347 -9.09 3.99 -43.89
CA GLN A 347 -7.90 3.40 -43.28
C GLN A 347 -7.89 3.63 -41.75
N GLU A 348 -8.31 4.80 -41.29
CA GLU A 348 -8.49 5.11 -39.86
C GLU A 348 -9.51 4.14 -39.21
N SER A 349 -10.70 3.99 -39.83
CA SER A 349 -11.77 3.14 -39.30
C SER A 349 -11.38 1.67 -39.28
N GLN A 350 -10.77 1.18 -40.35
CA GLN A 350 -10.30 -0.20 -40.48
C GLN A 350 -9.17 -0.49 -39.46
N SER A 351 -8.20 0.42 -39.34
CA SER A 351 -7.11 0.29 -38.39
C SER A 351 -7.62 0.35 -36.93
N LEU A 352 -8.61 1.20 -36.67
CA LEU A 352 -9.24 1.29 -35.34
C LEU A 352 -9.91 -0.04 -34.97
N GLU A 353 -10.69 -0.63 -35.88
CA GLU A 353 -11.39 -1.90 -35.63
C GLU A 353 -10.40 -3.06 -35.38
N MET A 354 -9.38 -3.16 -36.23
CA MET A 354 -8.36 -4.21 -36.10
C MET A 354 -7.54 -4.03 -34.81
N LEU A 355 -7.14 -2.80 -34.50
CA LEU A 355 -6.35 -2.49 -33.32
C LEU A 355 -7.17 -2.70 -32.04
N LYS A 356 -8.46 -2.34 -32.07
CA LYS A 356 -9.38 -2.57 -30.97
C LYS A 356 -9.50 -4.06 -30.65
N ASN A 357 -9.74 -4.89 -31.68
CA ASN A 357 -9.85 -6.33 -31.52
C ASN A 357 -8.56 -6.99 -31.00
N GLU A 358 -7.39 -6.44 -31.32
CA GLU A 358 -6.11 -6.97 -30.84
C GLU A 358 -5.81 -6.52 -29.42
N MET A 359 -6.07 -5.25 -29.09
CA MET A 359 -5.75 -4.66 -27.79
C MET A 359 -6.76 -5.05 -26.70
N ASP A 360 -8.03 -5.27 -27.06
CA ASP A 360 -9.05 -5.76 -26.12
C ASP A 360 -8.67 -7.13 -25.51
N LYS A 361 -7.90 -7.96 -26.24
CA LYS A 361 -7.40 -9.26 -25.73
C LYS A 361 -6.45 -9.11 -24.53
N ILE A 362 -5.80 -7.98 -24.40
CA ILE A 362 -4.85 -7.67 -23.33
C ILE A 362 -5.38 -6.63 -22.35
N GLY A 363 -6.67 -6.27 -22.43
CA GLY A 363 -7.31 -5.33 -21.51
C GLY A 363 -7.05 -3.85 -21.80
N VAL A 364 -6.72 -3.48 -23.04
CA VAL A 364 -6.53 -2.09 -23.48
C VAL A 364 -7.61 -1.69 -24.45
N THR A 365 -8.40 -0.69 -24.09
CA THR A 365 -9.46 -0.16 -24.93
C THR A 365 -8.94 0.98 -25.80
N ILE A 366 -8.92 0.78 -27.14
CA ILE A 366 -8.58 1.83 -28.09
C ILE A 366 -9.81 2.72 -28.32
N THR A 367 -9.67 4.01 -28.04
CA THR A 367 -10.75 4.99 -28.18
C THR A 367 -10.69 5.77 -29.50
N GLY A 368 -9.50 5.88 -30.09
CA GLY A 368 -9.34 6.59 -31.37
C GLY A 368 -8.06 6.25 -32.08
N VAL A 369 -8.13 6.21 -33.40
CA VAL A 369 -6.99 6.15 -34.31
C VAL A 369 -7.14 7.27 -35.33
N ARG A 370 -6.12 8.09 -35.46
CA ARG A 370 -6.07 9.20 -36.43
C ARG A 370 -4.80 9.13 -37.21
N ILE A 371 -4.92 9.26 -38.51
CA ILE A 371 -3.79 9.35 -39.44
C ILE A 371 -3.49 10.82 -39.65
N GLY A 372 -2.28 11.26 -39.38
CA GLY A 372 -1.75 12.60 -39.63
C GLY A 372 -1.32 12.77 -41.08
N ASP A 373 -0.10 13.21 -41.28
CA ASP A 373 0.44 13.37 -42.62
C ASP A 373 0.82 12.01 -43.23
N VAL A 374 0.55 11.85 -44.50
CA VAL A 374 0.83 10.63 -45.26
C VAL A 374 1.82 10.97 -46.36
N GLY A 375 3.00 10.40 -46.26
CA GLY A 375 4.05 10.56 -47.26
C GLY A 375 4.78 11.91 -47.18
N ASN A 376 5.96 11.93 -47.76
CA ASN A 376 6.79 13.13 -47.93
C ASN A 376 7.06 13.29 -49.44
N GLU A 377 7.16 14.51 -49.91
CA GLU A 377 7.40 14.83 -51.37
C GLU A 377 8.59 14.06 -51.94
N GLU A 378 9.64 13.83 -51.14
CA GLU A 378 10.82 13.08 -51.52
C GLU A 378 10.58 11.58 -51.74
N THR A 379 9.62 11.00 -51.01
CA THR A 379 9.40 9.54 -50.95
C THR A 379 8.45 9.03 -52.04
N LEU A 380 7.58 9.89 -52.55
CA LEU A 380 6.58 9.51 -53.58
C LEU A 380 7.07 9.64 -55.02
N GLY A 381 8.19 10.26 -55.23
CA GLY A 381 8.82 10.41 -56.55
C GLY A 381 8.02 11.24 -57.58
N ASN A 382 8.69 11.76 -58.59
CA ASN A 382 8.10 12.64 -59.60
C ASN A 382 6.92 12.04 -60.38
N LEU A 383 6.82 10.69 -60.48
CA LEU A 383 5.75 10.03 -61.20
C LEU A 383 4.41 10.04 -60.43
N LEU A 384 4.47 9.89 -59.13
CA LEU A 384 3.30 9.99 -58.29
C LEU A 384 2.83 11.46 -58.15
N LYS A 385 3.79 12.37 -58.12
CA LYS A 385 3.53 13.81 -58.08
C LYS A 385 2.67 14.22 -59.27
N THR A 386 3.02 13.81 -60.49
CA THR A 386 2.27 14.18 -61.71
C THR A 386 0.89 13.57 -61.74
N GLN A 387 0.71 12.31 -61.30
CA GLN A 387 -0.61 11.67 -61.20
C GLN A 387 -1.45 12.23 -60.04
N THR A 388 -0.80 12.47 -58.93
CA THR A 388 -1.44 13.09 -57.76
C THR A 388 -1.85 14.53 -58.03
N ASP A 389 -0.99 15.34 -58.68
CA ASP A 389 -1.31 16.71 -59.04
C ASP A 389 -2.51 16.80 -60.02
N ARG A 390 -2.61 15.84 -60.92
CA ARG A 390 -3.74 15.78 -61.88
C ARG A 390 -5.06 15.36 -61.22
N GLU A 391 -4.98 14.46 -60.28
CA GLU A 391 -6.13 13.95 -59.56
C GLU A 391 -6.57 14.87 -58.41
N ILE A 392 -5.56 15.55 -57.79
CA ILE A 392 -5.79 16.65 -56.81
C ILE A 392 -6.46 17.85 -57.53
N ALA A 393 -6.03 18.19 -58.74
CA ALA A 393 -6.65 19.28 -59.54
C ALA A 393 -8.12 18.97 -59.88
N LEU A 394 -8.46 17.71 -60.16
CA LEU A 394 -9.85 17.27 -60.35
C LEU A 394 -10.66 17.29 -59.06
N GLN A 395 -10.06 16.87 -57.96
CA GLN A 395 -10.67 16.92 -56.64
C GLN A 395 -10.80 18.33 -56.04
N GLU A 396 -9.82 19.21 -56.31
CA GLU A 396 -9.93 20.62 -55.93
C GLU A 396 -11.12 21.30 -56.59
N GLN A 397 -11.47 20.94 -57.82
CA GLN A 397 -12.65 21.43 -58.52
C GLN A 397 -13.96 20.97 -57.83
N ASP A 398 -14.02 19.74 -57.34
CA ASP A 398 -15.19 19.21 -56.61
C ASP A 398 -15.22 19.64 -55.16
N THR A 399 -14.04 19.68 -54.47
CA THR A 399 -13.93 20.22 -53.10
C THR A 399 -14.18 21.71 -53.00
N PHE A 400 -13.86 22.50 -54.07
CA PHE A 400 -14.21 23.94 -54.07
C PHE A 400 -15.73 24.15 -54.04
N LYS A 401 -16.47 23.27 -54.71
CA LYS A 401 -17.97 23.27 -54.66
C LYS A 401 -18.50 22.81 -53.29
N GLU A 402 -17.83 21.86 -52.64
CA GLU A 402 -18.21 21.39 -51.29
C GLU A 402 -17.75 22.36 -50.19
N GLN A 403 -16.60 23.01 -50.35
CA GLN A 403 -16.14 24.01 -49.41
C GLN A 403 -17.01 25.26 -49.38
N GLN A 404 -17.63 25.63 -50.51
CA GLN A 404 -18.67 26.67 -50.51
C GLN A 404 -19.87 26.28 -49.65
N ARG A 405 -20.28 25.03 -49.70
CA ARG A 405 -21.39 24.50 -48.86
C ARG A 405 -20.95 24.27 -47.41
N ALA A 406 -19.72 23.81 -47.18
CA ALA A 406 -19.16 23.57 -45.84
C ALA A 406 -18.78 24.87 -45.13
N ALA A 407 -18.36 25.93 -45.86
CA ALA A 407 -18.08 27.24 -45.26
C ALA A 407 -19.34 27.88 -44.68
N GLU A 408 -20.52 27.66 -45.31
CA GLU A 408 -21.80 28.11 -44.78
C GLU A 408 -22.21 27.33 -43.53
N GLN A 409 -21.95 26.02 -43.51
CA GLN A 409 -22.19 25.16 -42.33
C GLN A 409 -21.18 25.38 -41.22
N LYS A 410 -19.90 25.65 -41.56
CA LYS A 410 -18.84 25.95 -40.57
C LYS A 410 -19.07 27.28 -39.84
N LYS A 411 -19.72 28.25 -40.51
CA LYS A 411 -20.14 29.50 -39.90
C LYS A 411 -21.23 29.27 -38.82
N GLN A 412 -22.09 28.29 -39.02
CA GLN A 412 -23.07 27.87 -38.03
C GLN A 412 -22.46 26.99 -36.94
N LEU A 413 -21.53 26.06 -37.32
CA LEU A 413 -20.84 25.17 -36.37
C LEU A 413 -19.91 25.94 -35.44
N SER A 414 -19.13 26.91 -35.98
CA SER A 414 -18.26 27.76 -35.18
C SER A 414 -19.01 28.59 -34.13
N LYS A 415 -20.28 28.92 -34.43
CA LYS A 415 -21.16 29.58 -33.46
C LYS A 415 -21.54 28.64 -32.33
N THR A 416 -21.89 27.39 -32.71
CA THR A 416 -22.25 26.34 -31.72
C THR A 416 -21.02 25.83 -30.93
N GLU A 417 -19.83 25.81 -31.57
CA GLU A 417 -18.58 25.45 -30.86
C GLU A 417 -18.13 26.53 -29.89
N GLN A 418 -18.27 27.82 -30.26
CA GLN A 418 -18.01 28.93 -29.34
C GLN A 418 -18.98 28.89 -28.13
N GLU A 419 -20.26 28.62 -28.39
CA GLU A 419 -21.24 28.45 -27.32
C GLU A 419 -20.89 27.24 -26.42
N ALA A 420 -20.48 26.10 -27.01
CA ALA A 420 -20.05 24.92 -26.28
C ALA A 420 -18.69 25.10 -25.54
N GLU A 421 -17.79 25.90 -26.12
CA GLU A 421 -16.50 26.22 -25.49
C GLU A 421 -16.68 27.21 -24.33
N GLU A 422 -17.60 28.18 -24.47
CA GLU A 422 -18.02 29.07 -23.38
C GLU A 422 -18.70 28.26 -22.26
N GLU A 423 -19.57 27.33 -22.63
CA GLU A 423 -20.24 26.44 -21.64
C GLU A 423 -19.23 25.52 -20.94
N LYS A 424 -18.24 25.01 -21.69
CA LYS A 424 -17.14 24.21 -21.16
C LYS A 424 -16.19 25.05 -20.28
N ARG A 425 -15.93 26.31 -20.63
CA ARG A 425 -15.20 27.27 -19.79
C ARG A 425 -15.95 27.60 -18.50
N LEU A 426 -17.27 27.83 -18.62
CA LEU A 426 -18.11 28.04 -17.44
C LEU A 426 -18.15 26.81 -16.55
N ALA A 427 -18.27 25.61 -17.16
CA ALA A 427 -18.20 24.35 -16.42
C ALA A 427 -16.84 24.14 -15.77
N THR A 428 -15.74 24.42 -16.51
CA THR A 428 -14.37 24.30 -15.97
C THR A 428 -14.10 25.32 -14.86
N ALA A 429 -14.63 26.55 -15.03
CA ALA A 429 -14.55 27.58 -14.00
C ALA A 429 -15.39 27.21 -12.77
N ALA A 430 -16.58 26.62 -12.97
CA ALA A 430 -17.40 26.12 -11.89
C ALA A 430 -16.73 24.95 -11.14
N TYR A 431 -16.10 24.04 -11.90
CA TYR A 431 -15.29 22.97 -11.30
C TYR A 431 -14.05 23.52 -10.58
N ALA A 432 -13.37 24.52 -11.15
CA ALA A 432 -12.23 25.14 -10.49
C ALA A 432 -12.65 25.87 -9.20
N VAL A 433 -13.83 26.52 -9.21
CA VAL A 433 -14.41 27.12 -8.00
C VAL A 433 -14.76 26.05 -6.98
N GLN A 434 -15.36 24.93 -7.39
CA GLN A 434 -15.65 23.80 -6.49
C GLN A 434 -14.40 23.17 -5.93
N ILE A 435 -13.35 23.03 -6.76
CA ILE A 435 -12.04 22.50 -6.30
C ILE A 435 -11.41 23.50 -5.32
N ALA A 436 -11.43 24.81 -5.64
CA ALA A 436 -10.92 25.84 -4.73
C ALA A 436 -11.71 25.92 -3.41
N GLU A 437 -13.03 25.69 -3.49
CA GLU A 437 -13.90 25.62 -2.31
C GLU A 437 -13.61 24.38 -1.46
N LYS A 438 -13.39 23.24 -2.12
CA LYS A 438 -12.97 22.00 -1.47
C LYS A 438 -11.55 22.05 -0.92
N ASP A 439 -10.64 22.71 -1.62
CA ASP A 439 -9.28 22.93 -1.13
C ASP A 439 -9.27 23.90 0.06
N LYS A 440 -10.12 24.93 0.03
CA LYS A 440 -10.33 25.81 1.17
C LYS A 440 -10.94 25.05 2.36
N GLU A 441 -11.96 24.24 2.10
CA GLU A 441 -12.59 23.39 3.12
C GLU A 441 -11.55 22.41 3.71
N LYS A 442 -10.72 21.81 2.86
CA LYS A 442 -9.62 20.94 3.26
C LYS A 442 -8.54 21.67 4.06
N GLN A 443 -8.19 22.90 3.65
CA GLN A 443 -7.26 23.75 4.41
C GLN A 443 -7.84 24.17 5.76
N VAL A 444 -9.14 24.48 5.83
CA VAL A 444 -9.83 24.79 7.09
C VAL A 444 -9.83 23.56 7.99
N ILE A 445 -10.21 22.39 7.46
CA ILE A 445 -10.20 21.12 8.22
C ILE A 445 -8.77 20.78 8.70
N ALA A 446 -7.77 20.99 7.82
CA ALA A 446 -6.37 20.78 8.20
C ALA A 446 -5.91 21.74 9.30
N ALA A 447 -6.28 23.02 9.19
CA ALA A 447 -5.97 24.03 10.20
C ALA A 447 -6.72 23.78 11.53
N GLU A 448 -7.98 23.31 11.45
CA GLU A 448 -8.73 22.92 12.63
C GLU A 448 -8.15 21.66 13.29
N ALA A 449 -7.73 20.68 12.49
CA ALA A 449 -7.06 19.48 12.99
C ALA A 449 -5.70 19.83 13.64
N GLU A 450 -4.96 20.77 13.05
CA GLU A 450 -3.69 21.25 13.59
C GLU A 450 -3.89 22.06 14.87
N ALA A 451 -4.92 22.90 14.92
CA ALA A 451 -5.32 23.64 16.11
C ALA A 451 -5.77 22.69 17.23
N GLN A 452 -6.57 21.65 16.89
CA GLN A 452 -6.95 20.63 17.86
C GLN A 452 -5.74 19.81 18.36
N ALA A 453 -4.83 19.46 17.47
CA ALA A 453 -3.60 18.76 17.85
C ALA A 453 -2.71 19.62 18.76
N VAL A 454 -2.62 20.92 18.50
CA VAL A 454 -1.91 21.88 19.37
C VAL A 454 -2.63 22.02 20.72
N GLN A 455 -3.96 22.09 20.70
CA GLN A 455 -4.76 22.19 21.91
C GLN A 455 -4.65 20.95 22.79
N ILE A 456 -4.77 19.75 22.19
CA ILE A 456 -4.57 18.47 22.87
C ILE A 456 -3.16 18.37 23.44
N LYS A 457 -2.16 18.85 22.70
CA LYS A 457 -0.76 18.85 23.12
C LYS A 457 -0.54 19.83 24.28
N ALA A 458 -1.18 21.00 24.21
CA ALA A 458 -1.15 22.00 25.32
C ALA A 458 -1.88 21.50 26.56
N GLU A 459 -3.03 20.84 26.39
CA GLU A 459 -3.78 20.24 27.50
C GLU A 459 -3.01 19.06 28.12
N ALA A 460 -2.37 18.23 27.30
CA ALA A 460 -1.49 17.15 27.76
C ALA A 460 -0.28 17.72 28.52
N GLN A 461 0.33 18.78 28.01
CA GLN A 461 1.44 19.46 28.69
C GLN A 461 0.97 20.15 29.98
N ALA A 462 -0.19 20.81 29.98
CA ALA A 462 -0.76 21.44 31.17
C ALA A 462 -1.13 20.40 32.23
N SER A 463 -1.68 19.24 31.81
CA SER A 463 -1.96 18.13 32.73
C SER A 463 -0.69 17.52 33.30
N ALA A 464 0.35 17.35 32.46
CA ALA A 464 1.68 16.87 32.87
C ALA A 464 2.31 17.86 33.87
N TYR A 465 2.26 19.18 33.59
CA TYR A 465 2.76 20.19 34.50
C TYR A 465 1.93 20.25 35.80
N LYS A 466 0.62 20.03 35.72
CA LYS A 466 -0.25 19.97 36.90
C LYS A 466 0.06 18.74 37.76
N GLN A 467 0.32 17.59 37.15
CA GLN A 467 0.74 16.39 37.88
C GLN A 467 2.15 16.53 38.47
N ILE A 468 3.06 17.19 37.76
CA ILE A 468 4.40 17.52 38.28
C ILE A 468 4.28 18.50 39.44
N ALA A 469 3.41 19.51 39.34
CA ALA A 469 3.16 20.46 40.42
C ALA A 469 2.48 19.82 41.63
N GLU A 470 1.59 18.86 41.43
CA GLU A 470 0.97 18.07 42.53
C GLU A 470 1.96 17.08 43.17
N GLN A 471 2.94 16.54 42.40
CA GLN A 471 4.00 15.66 42.94
C GLN A 471 5.13 16.45 43.65
N ILE A 472 5.34 17.72 43.29
CA ILE A 472 6.31 18.61 43.98
C ILE A 472 5.62 19.32 45.17
N GLY A 473 4.50 18.76 45.65
CA GLY A 473 3.76 19.22 46.77
C GLY A 473 4.64 19.62 47.96
N SER A 474 4.60 20.90 48.29
CA SER A 474 5.03 21.51 49.55
C SER A 474 6.49 21.24 50.00
N GLY A 475 7.42 21.93 49.39
CA GLY A 475 8.78 21.98 49.98
C GLY A 475 9.84 22.52 49.05
N ASN A 476 9.96 23.80 49.09
CA ASN A 476 11.05 24.66 48.64
C ASN A 476 10.66 25.66 47.52
N TYR A 477 10.09 26.76 48.01
CA TYR A 477 10.38 28.06 47.44
C TYR A 477 11.80 28.40 47.83
N ASP A 478 12.73 28.17 46.93
CA ASP A 478 13.90 29.02 46.72
C ASP A 478 14.73 28.41 45.59
N LEU A 479 15.07 29.29 44.67
CA LEU A 479 15.97 29.11 43.53
C LEU A 479 15.34 28.77 42.17
N LEU A 480 15.08 29.84 41.54
CA LEU A 480 15.12 30.33 40.17
C LEU A 480 13.80 30.82 39.65
#